data_04b7849edee48687ed7dddf5af781bb0
#
_entry.id   04b7849edee48687ed7dddf5af781bb0
#
_cell.length_a   1.000
_cell.length_b   1.000
_cell.length_c   1.000
_cell.angle_alpha   90.00
_cell.angle_beta   90.00
_cell.angle_gamma   90.00
#
_symmetry.space_group_name_H-M   'P 1'
#
loop_
_entity.id
_entity.type
_entity.pdbx_description
1 polymer ?
#
loop_
_entity_poly.entity_id
_entity_poly.type
_entity_poly.pdbx_seq_one_letter_code
_entity_poly.pdbx_strand_id
1 'polypeptide(L)'
;ESPTNSVEICPFELNIDFVSNNEWLEFINNDGYNRPELWLSDGWDFIKKYDVKKPLYWLDNKFKFSFFGVERIDGSEPVSHISFYEADAFSRFKKKRLPTEFEIEYFLTQNKKKGNLLENGNFKEISINKQNAMENSYGNLWCWTSSNYLPYSGYKPFSEKLSEYNQKFMCNQFVLKGGSYATPKNHIRSTYRNFYYPSDRWQFSGLRLASDLK
;
A
#
# COMPACT_ATOMS: atom_id res chain seq x y z
N GLU A 1 -15.71 -1.88 8.54
CA GLU A 1 -15.11 -1.97 9.86
C GLU A 1 -16.03 -2.59 10.92
N SER A 2 -17.25 -2.92 10.59
CA SER A 2 -18.16 -3.61 11.47
C SER A 2 -18.85 -4.78 10.74
N PRO A 3 -19.31 -5.79 11.49
CA PRO A 3 -19.21 -5.94 12.94
C PRO A 3 -17.79 -6.29 13.41
N THR A 4 -17.58 -6.27 14.73
CA THR A 4 -16.35 -6.78 15.34
C THR A 4 -16.18 -8.26 15.02
N ASN A 5 -15.00 -8.63 14.56
CA ASN A 5 -14.64 -9.99 14.21
C ASN A 5 -13.41 -10.45 14.98
N SER A 6 -13.32 -11.75 15.24
CA SER A 6 -12.09 -12.38 15.72
C SER A 6 -11.44 -13.11 14.56
N VAL A 7 -10.17 -12.79 14.32
CA VAL A 7 -9.37 -13.40 13.26
C VAL A 7 -8.11 -13.98 13.86
N GLU A 8 -7.83 -15.23 13.56
CA GLU A 8 -6.55 -15.84 13.91
C GLU A 8 -5.48 -15.37 12.93
N ILE A 9 -4.36 -14.86 13.46
CA ILE A 9 -3.21 -14.43 12.68
C ILE A 9 -2.07 -15.40 12.96
N CYS A 10 -1.63 -16.12 11.93
CA CYS A 10 -0.45 -16.97 12.02
C CYS A 10 0.80 -16.12 12.25
N PRO A 11 1.86 -16.67 12.87
CA PRO A 11 3.12 -15.96 13.04
C PRO A 11 3.68 -15.46 11.71
N PHE A 12 4.09 -14.21 11.67
CA PHE A 12 4.60 -13.55 10.47
C PHE A 12 5.71 -12.55 10.80
N GLU A 13 6.52 -12.25 9.81
CA GLU A 13 7.43 -11.10 9.83
C GLU A 13 6.88 -10.00 8.94
N LEU A 14 6.94 -8.76 9.41
CA LEU A 14 6.59 -7.58 8.64
C LEU A 14 7.81 -6.67 8.49
N ASN A 15 8.15 -6.29 7.26
CA ASN A 15 9.08 -5.20 7.05
C ASN A 15 8.43 -3.90 7.54
N ILE A 16 9.04 -3.27 8.54
CA ILE A 16 8.53 -2.03 9.14
C ILE A 16 8.60 -0.88 8.14
N ASP A 17 9.66 -0.84 7.32
CA ASP A 17 9.84 0.19 6.30
C ASP A 17 9.03 -0.14 5.03
N PHE A 18 8.57 0.91 4.36
CA PHE A 18 8.08 0.79 3.01
C PHE A 18 9.21 0.41 2.06
N VAL A 19 8.87 -0.26 0.97
CA VAL A 19 9.82 -0.50 -0.13
C VAL A 19 10.28 0.85 -0.68
N SER A 20 11.59 1.00 -0.82
CA SER A 20 12.24 2.23 -1.27
C SER A 20 12.31 2.34 -2.79
N ASN A 21 12.53 3.56 -3.28
CA ASN A 21 12.78 3.81 -4.70
C ASN A 21 14.01 3.04 -5.23
N ASN A 22 15.07 2.87 -4.42
CA ASN A 22 16.23 2.08 -4.81
C ASN A 22 15.87 0.60 -5.03
N GLU A 23 15.09 0.01 -4.13
CA GLU A 23 14.63 -1.37 -4.29
C GLU A 23 13.71 -1.52 -5.51
N TRP A 24 12.92 -0.48 -5.81
CA TRP A 24 12.10 -0.47 -7.01
C TRP A 24 12.90 -0.34 -8.29
N LEU A 25 13.96 0.47 -8.30
CA LEU A 25 14.92 0.54 -9.41
C LEU A 25 15.61 -0.81 -9.64
N GLU A 26 15.94 -1.56 -8.57
CA GLU A 26 16.45 -2.92 -8.69
C GLU A 26 15.44 -3.83 -9.42
N PHE A 27 14.14 -3.75 -9.08
CA PHE A 27 13.09 -4.50 -9.76
C PHE A 27 13.01 -4.15 -11.26
N ILE A 28 13.04 -2.86 -11.61
CA ILE A 28 13.07 -2.41 -13.01
C ILE A 28 14.31 -2.93 -13.73
N ASN A 29 15.50 -2.78 -13.14
CA ASN A 29 16.77 -3.16 -13.74
C ASN A 29 16.94 -4.69 -13.89
N ASN A 30 16.18 -5.48 -13.15
CA ASN A 30 16.08 -6.94 -13.29
C ASN A 30 14.89 -7.38 -14.16
N ASP A 31 14.47 -6.51 -15.08
CA ASP A 31 13.38 -6.76 -16.03
C ASP A 31 12.03 -7.14 -15.39
N GLY A 32 11.75 -6.67 -14.17
CA GLY A 32 10.55 -7.04 -13.42
C GLY A 32 9.24 -6.84 -14.20
N TYR A 33 9.15 -5.79 -15.01
CA TYR A 33 7.98 -5.52 -15.88
C TYR A 33 7.93 -6.38 -17.16
N ASN A 34 8.96 -7.20 -17.44
CA ASN A 34 9.01 -8.11 -18.59
C ASN A 34 9.00 -9.59 -18.21
N ARG A 35 8.78 -9.89 -16.92
CA ARG A 35 8.82 -11.24 -16.35
C ARG A 35 7.42 -11.71 -15.97
N PRO A 36 6.68 -12.39 -16.89
CA PRO A 36 5.29 -12.77 -16.70
C PRO A 36 5.07 -13.63 -15.45
N GLU A 37 6.05 -14.43 -15.04
CA GLU A 37 5.98 -15.31 -13.87
C GLU A 37 5.83 -14.58 -12.53
N LEU A 38 6.12 -13.27 -12.51
CA LEU A 38 5.95 -12.44 -11.31
C LEU A 38 4.52 -11.88 -11.18
N TRP A 39 3.77 -11.83 -12.27
CA TRP A 39 2.53 -11.10 -12.34
C TRP A 39 1.29 -11.99 -12.19
N LEU A 40 0.26 -11.45 -11.55
CA LEU A 40 -1.09 -11.99 -11.68
C LEU A 40 -1.58 -11.81 -13.13
N SER A 41 -2.46 -12.69 -13.62
CA SER A 41 -2.97 -12.66 -15.00
C SER A 41 -3.46 -11.27 -15.42
N ASP A 42 -4.42 -10.71 -14.65
CA ASP A 42 -4.99 -9.38 -14.94
C ASP A 42 -3.95 -8.26 -14.83
N GLY A 43 -2.96 -8.44 -13.94
CA GLY A 43 -1.84 -7.50 -13.78
C GLY A 43 -0.93 -7.50 -15.00
N TRP A 44 -0.65 -8.68 -15.55
CA TRP A 44 0.12 -8.82 -16.79
C TRP A 44 -0.58 -8.16 -17.96
N ASP A 45 -1.87 -8.44 -18.14
CA ASP A 45 -2.69 -7.84 -19.19
C ASP A 45 -2.75 -6.32 -19.04
N PHE A 46 -2.90 -5.83 -17.80
CA PHE A 46 -2.89 -4.41 -17.49
C PHE A 46 -1.60 -3.72 -17.91
N ILE A 47 -0.43 -4.24 -17.50
CA ILE A 47 0.84 -3.59 -17.85
C ILE A 47 1.15 -3.66 -19.35
N LYS A 48 0.74 -4.72 -20.04
CA LYS A 48 0.90 -4.83 -21.51
C LYS A 48 -0.04 -3.88 -22.24
N LYS A 49 -1.30 -3.80 -21.83
CA LYS A 49 -2.30 -2.93 -22.46
C LYS A 49 -1.94 -1.45 -22.36
N TYR A 50 -1.39 -1.01 -21.22
CA TYR A 50 -1.09 0.39 -20.94
C TYR A 50 0.41 0.72 -21.02
N ASP A 51 1.24 -0.21 -21.49
CA ASP A 51 2.71 -0.07 -21.59
C ASP A 51 3.36 0.40 -20.28
N VAL A 52 2.91 -0.17 -19.16
CA VAL A 52 3.41 0.19 -17.83
C VAL A 52 4.80 -0.40 -17.62
N LYS A 53 5.78 0.45 -17.28
CA LYS A 53 7.20 0.06 -17.08
C LYS A 53 7.83 0.67 -15.83
N LYS A 54 7.09 1.50 -15.11
CA LYS A 54 7.57 2.25 -13.94
C LYS A 54 6.39 2.82 -13.15
N PRO A 55 6.57 3.33 -11.92
CA PRO A 55 5.53 4.03 -11.16
C PRO A 55 4.92 5.20 -11.93
N LEU A 56 3.65 5.52 -11.67
CA LEU A 56 2.83 6.40 -12.53
C LEU A 56 3.48 7.76 -12.82
N TYR A 57 4.02 8.42 -11.81
CA TYR A 57 4.55 9.78 -11.96
C TYR A 57 6.08 9.83 -12.14
N TRP A 58 6.74 8.69 -12.34
CA TRP A 58 8.14 8.69 -12.76
C TRP A 58 8.24 9.08 -14.23
N LEU A 59 9.01 10.09 -14.54
CA LEU A 59 9.30 10.51 -15.92
C LEU A 59 10.29 9.53 -16.57
N ASP A 60 11.32 9.19 -15.83
CA ASP A 60 12.33 8.17 -16.14
C ASP A 60 12.85 7.53 -14.83
N ASN A 61 14.00 6.85 -14.87
CA ASN A 61 14.62 6.24 -13.67
C ASN A 61 15.38 7.25 -12.79
N LYS A 62 15.32 8.55 -13.10
CA LYS A 62 16.04 9.61 -12.37
C LYS A 62 15.11 10.71 -11.85
N PHE A 63 14.00 10.97 -12.52
CA PHE A 63 13.10 12.07 -12.23
C PHE A 63 11.66 11.62 -12.06
N LYS A 64 10.96 12.23 -11.10
CA LYS A 64 9.51 12.07 -10.86
C LYS A 64 8.82 13.42 -10.84
N PHE A 65 7.52 13.42 -11.13
CA PHE A 65 6.64 14.57 -10.92
C PHE A 65 5.98 14.45 -9.54
N SER A 66 6.02 15.51 -8.75
CA SER A 66 5.44 15.60 -7.40
C SER A 66 4.64 16.90 -7.23
N PHE A 67 4.10 17.16 -6.03
CA PHE A 67 3.52 18.47 -5.70
C PHE A 67 4.50 19.65 -5.81
N PHE A 68 5.78 19.38 -5.77
CA PHE A 68 6.83 20.40 -5.89
C PHE A 68 7.35 20.55 -7.33
N GLY A 69 6.69 19.89 -8.30
CA GLY A 69 7.10 19.86 -9.69
C GLY A 69 7.97 18.66 -10.03
N VAL A 70 8.86 18.83 -11.00
CA VAL A 70 9.81 17.78 -11.41
C VAL A 70 10.98 17.77 -10.45
N GLU A 71 11.21 16.66 -9.79
CA GLU A 71 12.33 16.47 -8.86
C GLU A 71 13.10 15.18 -9.13
N ARG A 72 14.32 15.12 -8.67
CA ARG A 72 15.15 13.92 -8.75
C ARG A 72 14.59 12.88 -7.77
N ILE A 73 14.53 11.62 -8.21
CA ILE A 73 14.12 10.51 -7.37
C ILE A 73 15.18 10.32 -6.26
N ASP A 74 14.76 10.46 -5.01
CA ASP A 74 15.56 10.06 -3.85
C ASP A 74 15.39 8.56 -3.65
N GLY A 75 16.48 7.82 -3.79
CA GLY A 75 16.47 6.36 -3.67
C GLY A 75 16.06 5.83 -2.30
N SER A 76 16.19 6.64 -1.26
CA SER A 76 15.85 6.28 0.12
C SER A 76 14.38 6.52 0.48
N GLU A 77 13.67 7.35 -0.28
CA GLU A 77 12.23 7.57 -0.10
C GLU A 77 11.42 6.32 -0.50
N PRO A 78 10.26 6.08 0.10
CA PRO A 78 9.33 5.04 -0.34
C PRO A 78 8.89 5.22 -1.79
N VAL A 79 8.79 4.09 -2.52
CA VAL A 79 8.14 4.10 -3.82
C VAL A 79 6.64 4.33 -3.65
N SER A 80 6.09 5.20 -4.48
CA SER A 80 4.67 5.57 -4.47
C SER A 80 4.04 5.48 -5.84
N HIS A 81 2.71 5.63 -5.88
CA HIS A 81 1.93 5.64 -7.12
C HIS A 81 2.08 4.36 -7.94
N ILE A 82 2.00 3.23 -7.25
CA ILE A 82 2.02 1.88 -7.80
C ILE A 82 0.65 1.22 -7.61
N SER A 83 0.27 0.38 -8.55
CA SER A 83 -0.94 -0.46 -8.48
C SER A 83 -0.76 -1.62 -7.50
N PHE A 84 -1.86 -2.26 -7.13
CA PHE A 84 -1.82 -3.54 -6.41
C PHE A 84 -1.05 -4.61 -7.21
N TYR A 85 -1.25 -4.67 -8.52
CA TYR A 85 -0.56 -5.62 -9.38
C TYR A 85 0.96 -5.44 -9.36
N GLU A 86 1.43 -4.20 -9.38
CA GLU A 86 2.86 -3.87 -9.26
C GLU A 86 3.40 -4.26 -7.88
N ALA A 87 2.63 -3.97 -6.82
CA ALA A 87 3.00 -4.32 -5.45
C ALA A 87 3.11 -5.85 -5.24
N ASP A 88 2.16 -6.63 -5.78
CA ASP A 88 2.19 -8.09 -5.73
C ASP A 88 3.37 -8.65 -6.55
N ALA A 89 3.59 -8.16 -7.77
CA ALA A 89 4.71 -8.60 -8.61
C ALA A 89 6.06 -8.32 -7.94
N PHE A 90 6.23 -7.15 -7.32
CA PHE A 90 7.43 -6.81 -6.57
C PHE A 90 7.61 -7.74 -5.35
N SER A 91 6.54 -8.07 -4.64
CA SER A 91 6.62 -8.98 -3.49
C SER A 91 7.13 -10.37 -3.91
N ARG A 92 6.64 -10.90 -5.03
CA ARG A 92 7.12 -12.16 -5.63
C ARG A 92 8.58 -12.08 -6.08
N PHE A 93 9.00 -10.96 -6.67
CA PHE A 93 10.39 -10.71 -7.02
C PHE A 93 11.32 -10.82 -5.80
N LYS A 94 10.90 -10.30 -4.65
CA LYS A 94 11.63 -10.39 -3.38
C LYS A 94 11.42 -11.72 -2.65
N LYS A 95 10.67 -12.68 -3.23
CA LYS A 95 10.30 -13.96 -2.60
C LYS A 95 9.61 -13.77 -1.24
N LYS A 96 8.79 -12.74 -1.17
CA LYS A 96 7.94 -12.37 -0.05
C LYS A 96 6.49 -12.25 -0.51
N ARG A 97 5.61 -11.79 0.35
CA ARG A 97 4.22 -11.48 0.05
C ARG A 97 3.81 -10.10 0.54
N LEU A 98 2.67 -9.62 0.09
CA LEU A 98 1.99 -8.50 0.73
C LEU A 98 1.42 -8.97 2.08
N PRO A 99 1.37 -8.09 3.10
CA PRO A 99 0.67 -8.38 4.34
C PRO A 99 -0.84 -8.43 4.10
N THR A 100 -1.56 -9.16 4.93
CA THR A 100 -3.02 -9.08 5.01
C THR A 100 -3.47 -7.79 5.72
N GLU A 101 -4.72 -7.39 5.55
CA GLU A 101 -5.27 -6.24 6.30
C GLU A 101 -5.20 -6.44 7.81
N PHE A 102 -5.35 -7.68 8.28
CA PHE A 102 -5.33 -8.02 9.69
C PHE A 102 -3.92 -7.95 10.30
N GLU A 103 -2.91 -8.36 9.54
CA GLU A 103 -1.50 -8.24 9.95
C GLU A 103 -1.08 -6.77 10.09
N ILE A 104 -1.46 -5.92 9.12
CA ILE A 104 -1.22 -4.47 9.22
C ILE A 104 -2.02 -3.86 10.37
N GLU A 105 -3.28 -4.25 10.55
CA GLU A 105 -4.10 -3.75 11.66
C GLU A 105 -3.48 -4.12 13.02
N TYR A 106 -3.03 -5.37 13.18
CA TYR A 106 -2.31 -5.81 14.36
C TYR A 106 -1.05 -4.96 14.59
N PHE A 107 -0.21 -4.79 13.58
CA PHE A 107 0.97 -3.92 13.66
C PHE A 107 0.61 -2.50 14.08
N LEU A 108 -0.41 -1.90 13.50
CA LEU A 108 -0.85 -0.54 13.81
C LEU A 108 -1.42 -0.41 15.24
N THR A 109 -2.09 -1.44 15.75
CA THR A 109 -2.63 -1.43 17.15
C THR A 109 -1.53 -1.50 18.20
N GLN A 110 -0.40 -2.16 17.91
CA GLN A 110 0.73 -2.26 18.83
C GLN A 110 1.58 -0.97 18.86
N ASN A 111 1.32 -0.02 17.97
CA ASN A 111 2.14 1.17 17.82
C ASN A 111 1.38 2.46 18.09
N LYS A 112 2.11 3.48 18.54
CA LYS A 112 1.53 4.82 18.72
C LYS A 112 1.09 5.37 17.37
N LYS A 113 -0.01 6.12 17.37
CA LYS A 113 -0.52 6.83 16.18
C LYS A 113 0.37 8.03 15.84
N LYS A 114 1.56 7.70 15.33
CA LYS A 114 2.59 8.65 14.89
C LYS A 114 3.06 8.29 13.48
N GLY A 115 3.51 9.31 12.74
CA GLY A 115 4.10 9.14 11.42
C GLY A 115 3.93 10.39 10.56
N ASN A 116 4.25 10.28 9.28
CA ASN A 116 4.11 11.35 8.31
C ASN A 116 2.64 11.48 7.88
N LEU A 117 1.90 12.33 8.57
CA LEU A 117 0.49 12.64 8.36
C LEU A 117 0.33 14.09 7.90
N LEU A 118 -0.89 14.50 7.56
CA LEU A 118 -1.18 15.83 6.99
C LEU A 118 -0.64 16.97 7.85
N GLU A 119 -0.76 16.86 9.16
CA GLU A 119 -0.35 17.91 10.13
C GLU A 119 1.18 18.12 10.16
N ASN A 120 1.96 17.18 9.62
CA ASN A 120 3.41 17.35 9.51
C ASN A 120 3.80 18.34 8.39
N GLY A 121 2.90 18.61 7.42
CA GLY A 121 3.12 19.59 6.35
C GLY A 121 4.19 19.21 5.33
N ASN A 122 4.62 17.94 5.29
CA ASN A 122 5.68 17.51 4.36
C ASN A 122 5.17 17.38 2.91
N PHE A 123 3.91 16.98 2.72
CA PHE A 123 3.23 16.78 1.42
C PHE A 123 4.00 15.89 0.42
N LYS A 124 4.84 15.02 0.93
CA LYS A 124 5.62 14.05 0.16
C LYS A 124 6.00 12.84 1.02
N GLU A 125 6.49 11.81 0.36
CA GLU A 125 7.13 10.68 1.01
C GLU A 125 8.40 11.14 1.75
N ILE A 126 8.65 10.54 2.91
CA ILE A 126 9.89 10.75 3.66
C ILE A 126 10.57 9.43 3.94
N SER A 127 11.90 9.43 3.87
CA SER A 127 12.70 8.31 4.36
C SER A 127 12.51 8.15 5.86
N ILE A 128 12.36 6.91 6.31
CA ILE A 128 12.24 6.61 7.73
C ILE A 128 13.61 6.13 8.22
N ASN A 129 14.14 6.81 9.22
CA ASN A 129 15.34 6.32 9.90
C ASN A 129 14.98 5.05 10.69
N LYS A 130 15.73 3.96 10.49
CA LYS A 130 15.51 2.66 11.16
C LYS A 130 15.41 2.76 12.69
N GLN A 131 16.09 3.73 13.30
CA GLN A 131 16.01 3.95 14.74
C GLN A 131 14.63 4.44 15.22
N ASN A 132 13.82 5.04 14.34
CA ASN A 132 12.50 5.58 14.64
C ASN A 132 11.39 4.91 13.82
N ALA A 133 11.65 3.77 13.22
CA ALA A 133 10.69 3.10 12.33
C ALA A 133 9.34 2.79 13.00
N MET A 134 9.38 2.36 14.29
CA MET A 134 8.15 2.11 15.07
C MET A 134 7.35 3.37 15.37
N GLU A 135 7.99 4.53 15.41
CA GLU A 135 7.31 5.82 15.60
C GLU A 135 6.64 6.33 14.32
N ASN A 136 6.95 5.72 13.17
CA ASN A 136 6.42 6.06 11.85
C ASN A 136 5.53 4.94 11.28
N SER A 137 4.76 4.28 12.15
CA SER A 137 3.86 3.19 11.76
C SER A 137 2.68 3.67 10.90
N TYR A 138 2.20 4.88 11.14
CA TYR A 138 1.09 5.50 10.39
C TYR A 138 1.57 6.54 9.38
N GLY A 139 0.74 6.82 8.39
CA GLY A 139 1.00 7.85 7.40
C GLY A 139 2.06 7.44 6.37
N ASN A 140 2.73 8.42 5.80
CA ASN A 140 3.62 8.32 4.66
C ASN A 140 2.87 7.88 3.40
N LEU A 141 2.54 6.60 3.26
CA LEU A 141 1.74 6.05 2.17
C LEU A 141 0.69 5.06 2.70
N TRP A 142 -0.45 4.99 2.04
CA TRP A 142 -1.38 3.89 2.21
C TRP A 142 -0.69 2.58 1.79
N CYS A 143 -0.67 1.60 2.68
CA CYS A 143 -0.03 0.32 2.44
C CYS A 143 -1.00 -0.65 1.74
N TRP A 144 -0.68 -1.10 0.54
CA TRP A 144 -1.40 -2.19 -0.12
C TRP A 144 -1.35 -3.46 0.72
N THR A 145 -2.49 -4.14 0.82
CA THR A 145 -2.59 -5.45 1.46
C THR A 145 -3.03 -6.51 0.45
N SER A 146 -2.81 -7.78 0.77
CA SER A 146 -3.32 -8.90 -0.04
C SER A 146 -4.81 -9.16 0.13
N SER A 147 -5.49 -8.43 1.01
CA SER A 147 -6.90 -8.64 1.34
C SER A 147 -7.84 -7.93 0.36
N ASN A 148 -8.80 -8.67 -0.17
CA ASN A 148 -9.91 -8.08 -0.92
C ASN A 148 -10.81 -7.26 0.01
N TYR A 149 -11.38 -6.18 -0.51
CA TYR A 149 -12.38 -5.40 0.21
C TYR A 149 -13.72 -6.13 0.17
N LEU A 150 -13.93 -7.02 1.15
CA LEU A 150 -15.14 -7.81 1.32
C LEU A 150 -15.84 -7.46 2.65
N PRO A 151 -17.16 -7.73 2.76
CA PRO A 151 -17.85 -7.58 4.03
C PRO A 151 -17.33 -8.58 5.06
N TYR A 152 -17.21 -8.14 6.30
CA TYR A 152 -16.95 -9.07 7.41
C TYR A 152 -18.14 -9.98 7.69
N SER A 153 -17.88 -11.15 8.28
CA SER A 153 -18.93 -12.08 8.67
C SER A 153 -19.96 -11.38 9.56
N GLY A 154 -21.25 -11.55 9.24
CA GLY A 154 -22.35 -10.88 9.96
C GLY A 154 -22.57 -9.41 9.60
N TYR A 155 -21.87 -8.87 8.59
CA TYR A 155 -22.11 -7.52 8.10
C TYR A 155 -23.59 -7.30 7.72
N LYS A 156 -24.15 -6.19 8.17
CA LYS A 156 -25.48 -5.71 7.76
C LYS A 156 -25.37 -4.23 7.41
N PRO A 157 -25.97 -3.79 6.28
CA PRO A 157 -26.02 -2.36 5.94
C PRO A 157 -26.70 -1.56 7.05
N PHE A 158 -26.14 -0.42 7.42
CA PHE A 158 -26.69 0.42 8.51
C PHE A 158 -28.05 1.06 8.16
N SER A 159 -28.20 1.50 6.92
CA SER A 159 -29.46 2.05 6.38
C SER A 159 -29.37 2.08 4.86
N GLU A 160 -30.53 2.19 4.18
CA GLU A 160 -30.58 2.27 2.71
C GLU A 160 -29.68 3.39 2.14
N LYS A 161 -29.64 4.56 2.79
CA LYS A 161 -28.83 5.71 2.33
C LYS A 161 -27.34 5.54 2.55
N LEU A 162 -26.91 4.87 3.61
CA LEU A 162 -25.49 4.63 3.92
C LEU A 162 -24.95 3.35 3.28
N SER A 163 -25.82 2.38 3.02
CA SER A 163 -25.44 1.13 2.34
C SER A 163 -24.96 1.37 0.91
N GLU A 164 -25.50 2.39 0.24
CA GLU A 164 -25.03 2.77 -1.10
C GLU A 164 -23.54 3.14 -1.13
N TYR A 165 -23.01 3.69 -0.04
CA TYR A 165 -21.64 4.18 -0.03
C TYR A 165 -20.58 3.07 0.12
N ASN A 166 -20.85 2.01 0.91
CA ASN A 166 -19.85 0.98 1.19
C ASN A 166 -20.10 -0.33 0.44
N GLN A 167 -21.32 -0.86 0.51
CA GLN A 167 -21.61 -2.20 0.03
C GLN A 167 -21.35 -2.39 -1.46
N LYS A 168 -21.71 -1.43 -2.30
CA LYS A 168 -21.51 -1.51 -3.76
C LYS A 168 -20.06 -1.49 -4.19
N PHE A 169 -19.13 -1.04 -3.32
CA PHE A 169 -17.70 -1.03 -3.59
C PHE A 169 -16.98 -2.31 -3.16
N MET A 170 -17.66 -3.22 -2.45
CA MET A 170 -17.10 -4.51 -2.01
C MET A 170 -17.03 -5.51 -3.17
N CYS A 171 -16.40 -5.08 -4.26
CA CYS A 171 -16.25 -5.84 -5.50
C CYS A 171 -14.97 -5.44 -6.20
N ASN A 172 -14.09 -6.40 -6.48
CA ASN A 172 -12.84 -6.20 -7.22
C ASN A 172 -11.91 -5.11 -6.68
N GLN A 173 -11.97 -4.81 -5.39
CA GLN A 173 -11.12 -3.82 -4.76
C GLN A 173 -10.27 -4.47 -3.66
N PHE A 174 -9.11 -3.89 -3.41
CA PHE A 174 -8.18 -4.34 -2.37
C PHE A 174 -8.07 -3.32 -1.25
N VAL A 175 -7.87 -3.83 -0.03
CA VAL A 175 -7.75 -2.99 1.17
C VAL A 175 -6.37 -2.36 1.25
N LEU A 176 -6.35 -1.08 1.64
CA LEU A 176 -5.14 -0.36 2.05
C LEU A 176 -5.30 0.13 3.49
N LYS A 177 -4.19 0.14 4.22
CA LYS A 177 -4.15 0.48 5.65
C LYS A 177 -3.10 1.55 5.96
N GLY A 178 -3.24 2.22 7.09
CA GLY A 178 -2.21 3.03 7.71
C GLY A 178 -2.22 4.53 7.42
N GLY A 179 -2.91 4.99 6.38
CA GLY A 179 -2.93 6.41 6.00
C GLY A 179 -1.75 6.83 5.12
N SER A 180 -1.78 8.08 4.64
CA SER A 180 -0.71 8.71 3.87
C SER A 180 -0.35 10.08 4.45
N TYR A 181 0.64 10.73 3.89
CA TYR A 181 1.02 12.11 4.26
C TYR A 181 -0.10 13.15 3.99
N ALA A 182 -1.13 12.78 3.24
CA ALA A 182 -2.32 13.61 3.01
C ALA A 182 -3.50 13.25 3.95
N THR A 183 -3.31 12.31 4.89
CA THR A 183 -4.37 11.84 5.78
C THR A 183 -4.31 12.57 7.12
N PRO A 184 -5.42 13.23 7.58
CA PRO A 184 -5.47 13.87 8.88
C PRO A 184 -5.34 12.89 10.05
N LYS A 185 -4.61 13.28 11.10
CA LYS A 185 -4.39 12.45 12.29
C LYS A 185 -5.67 12.08 13.04
N ASN A 186 -6.65 12.96 13.03
CA ASN A 186 -7.94 12.71 13.67
C ASN A 186 -8.84 11.75 12.89
N HIS A 187 -8.58 11.57 11.60
CA HIS A 187 -9.33 10.69 10.72
C HIS A 187 -8.80 9.25 10.76
N ILE A 188 -7.47 9.05 10.81
CA ILE A 188 -6.87 7.73 10.72
C ILE A 188 -7.03 6.92 12.02
N ARG A 189 -7.24 5.62 11.88
CA ARG A 189 -7.27 4.61 12.94
C ARG A 189 -6.78 3.27 12.41
N SER A 190 -6.36 2.36 13.29
CA SER A 190 -5.86 1.04 12.88
C SER A 190 -6.89 0.23 12.10
N THR A 191 -8.17 0.33 12.48
CA THR A 191 -9.28 -0.37 11.84
C THR A 191 -9.69 0.21 10.49
N TYR A 192 -9.23 1.43 10.12
CA TYR A 192 -9.65 2.06 8.88
C TYR A 192 -9.28 1.21 7.67
N ARG A 193 -10.25 0.95 6.79
CA ARG A 193 -10.12 0.21 5.53
C ARG A 193 -10.28 1.20 4.39
N ASN A 194 -9.18 1.64 3.78
CA ASN A 194 -9.22 2.31 2.49
C ASN A 194 -9.24 1.24 1.39
N PHE A 195 -9.75 1.55 0.23
CA PHE A 195 -9.91 0.55 -0.84
C PHE A 195 -9.85 1.20 -2.23
N TYR A 196 -9.19 0.51 -3.17
CA TYR A 196 -9.07 0.93 -4.56
C TYR A 196 -9.11 -0.27 -5.48
N TYR A 197 -9.40 -0.02 -6.77
CA TYR A 197 -9.24 -1.04 -7.79
C TYR A 197 -7.78 -1.47 -7.92
N PRO A 198 -7.51 -2.74 -8.25
CA PRO A 198 -6.14 -3.24 -8.30
C PRO A 198 -5.27 -2.58 -9.38
N SER A 199 -5.86 -1.93 -10.37
CA SER A 199 -5.18 -1.15 -11.41
C SER A 199 -4.91 0.30 -11.05
N ASP A 200 -5.53 0.84 -9.98
CA ASP A 200 -5.37 2.24 -9.60
C ASP A 200 -3.96 2.54 -9.12
N ARG A 201 -3.40 3.68 -9.56
CA ARG A 201 -2.01 4.09 -9.30
C ARG A 201 -1.88 5.55 -8.86
N TRP A 202 -2.97 6.30 -8.94
CA TRP A 202 -2.97 7.75 -8.70
C TRP A 202 -2.97 8.14 -7.22
N GLN A 203 -3.37 7.25 -6.35
CA GLN A 203 -3.43 7.45 -4.91
C GLN A 203 -2.02 7.40 -4.27
N PHE A 204 -1.87 7.99 -3.09
CA PHE A 204 -0.64 7.97 -2.30
C PHE A 204 -0.47 6.62 -1.61
N SER A 205 -0.15 5.60 -2.40
CA SER A 205 0.00 4.21 -1.96
C SER A 205 1.38 3.66 -2.24
N GLY A 206 1.83 2.80 -1.37
CA GLY A 206 3.07 2.02 -1.46
C GLY A 206 2.87 0.63 -0.88
N LEU A 207 3.94 -0.06 -0.55
CA LEU A 207 3.86 -1.42 0.00
C LEU A 207 4.89 -1.67 1.11
N ARG A 208 4.51 -2.55 2.02
CA ARG A 208 5.41 -3.25 2.96
C ARG A 208 5.42 -4.72 2.59
N LEU A 209 6.49 -5.42 2.91
CA LEU A 209 6.62 -6.86 2.64
C LEU A 209 6.41 -7.65 3.91
N ALA A 210 5.81 -8.82 3.77
CA ALA A 210 5.64 -9.80 4.83
C ALA A 210 6.19 -11.17 4.42
N SER A 211 6.48 -12.00 5.43
CA SER A 211 6.88 -13.40 5.27
C SER A 211 6.21 -14.25 6.34
N ASP A 212 5.86 -15.48 6.01
CA ASP A 212 5.37 -16.43 7.00
C ASP A 212 6.54 -16.97 7.83
N LEU A 213 6.36 -17.04 9.15
CA LEU A 213 7.27 -17.76 10.01
C LEU A 213 6.91 -19.24 9.99
N LYS A 214 7.92 -20.09 9.84
CA LYS A 214 7.76 -21.54 9.88
C LYS A 214 7.68 -22.06 11.31
#